data_42da1ec818af46ff19b30940d3159718
#
_entry.id   42da1ec818af46ff19b30940d3159718
#
_cell.length_a   1.000
_cell.length_b   1.000
_cell.length_c   1.000
_cell.angle_alpha   90.00
_cell.angle_beta   90.00
_cell.angle_gamma   90.00
#
_symmetry.space_group_name_H-M   'P 1'
#
loop_
_entity.id
_entity.type
_entity.pdbx_description
1 polymer ?
#
loop_
_entity_poly.entity_id
_entity_poly.type
_entity_poly.pdbx_seq_one_letter_code
_entity_poly.pdbx_strand_id
1 'polypeptide(L)'
;WRDLLMHVLITGANGFVGKNLTQRLFAIRDCMDKTRPDLQINEIFLCTRETSPEALADFCARADFVVHLAGVNRPRNAEEFAAGNTGFTRRLLELLRKNGNRCPVLLASSIQASLTGRYAGSAYGQSKKAAEELLLSYSRETGTDGLIYRLPNLFGKWCRPNYNSVVATFCHNIARELPITVSDPAAELELVYIDDLVDELLNAMEGRPHRTVGAYCTVSVSHAVTLGEIIRLLRGFHDQPQTLLLPEIPAGSFA
;
A
#
# COMPACT_ATOMS: atom_id res chain seq x y z
N TRP A 1 5.23 20.57 21.10
CA TRP A 1 4.41 19.39 20.76
C TRP A 1 4.87 18.27 21.70
N ARG A 2 3.93 17.68 22.46
CA ARG A 2 4.20 16.63 23.43
C ARG A 2 4.76 15.41 22.72
N ASP A 3 5.73 14.76 23.37
CA ASP A 3 6.23 13.41 23.09
C ASP A 3 5.11 12.36 23.30
N LEU A 4 4.07 12.41 22.47
CA LEU A 4 2.99 11.43 22.51
C LEU A 4 3.46 10.23 21.69
N LEU A 5 3.78 9.16 22.41
CA LEU A 5 4.06 7.85 21.83
C LEU A 5 2.84 7.36 21.07
N MET A 6 2.96 7.19 19.75
CA MET A 6 1.85 6.87 18.84
C MET A 6 1.51 5.38 18.87
N HIS A 7 0.22 5.05 18.92
CA HIS A 7 -0.32 3.72 18.69
C HIS A 7 -0.84 3.62 17.25
N VAL A 8 -0.25 2.74 16.45
CA VAL A 8 -0.59 2.61 15.03
C VAL A 8 -1.37 1.33 14.79
N LEU A 9 -2.59 1.45 14.26
CA LEU A 9 -3.37 0.29 13.80
C LEU A 9 -3.12 0.05 12.31
N ILE A 10 -2.60 -1.13 11.96
CA ILE A 10 -2.39 -1.57 10.59
C ILE A 10 -3.35 -2.70 10.27
N THR A 11 -4.33 -2.48 9.40
CA THR A 11 -5.15 -3.57 8.88
C THR A 11 -4.51 -4.17 7.63
N GLY A 12 -4.63 -5.47 7.44
CA GLY A 12 -3.93 -6.16 6.34
C GLY A 12 -2.42 -6.30 6.58
N ALA A 13 -2.00 -6.36 7.85
CA ALA A 13 -0.60 -6.38 8.27
C ALA A 13 0.23 -7.51 7.65
N ASN A 14 -0.38 -8.67 7.33
CA ASN A 14 0.28 -9.81 6.68
C ASN A 14 0.38 -9.66 5.14
N GLY A 15 -0.18 -8.59 4.56
CA GLY A 15 -0.11 -8.26 3.15
C GLY A 15 1.28 -7.74 2.73
N PHE A 16 1.47 -7.53 1.43
CA PHE A 16 2.74 -7.03 0.88
C PHE A 16 3.13 -5.67 1.48
N VAL A 17 2.27 -4.67 1.39
CA VAL A 17 2.51 -3.34 1.97
C VAL A 17 2.57 -3.41 3.49
N GLY A 18 1.64 -4.17 4.12
CA GLY A 18 1.57 -4.31 5.57
C GLY A 18 2.86 -4.83 6.19
N LYS A 19 3.47 -5.86 5.60
CA LYS A 19 4.76 -6.41 6.07
C LYS A 19 5.89 -5.38 6.01
N ASN A 20 6.01 -4.66 4.90
CA ASN A 20 7.04 -3.65 4.70
C ASN A 20 6.90 -2.51 5.72
N LEU A 21 5.68 -1.98 5.86
CA LEU A 21 5.40 -0.92 6.83
C LEU A 21 5.63 -1.38 8.27
N THR A 22 5.14 -2.57 8.63
CA THR A 22 5.30 -3.14 9.98
C THR A 22 6.77 -3.27 10.37
N GLN A 23 7.61 -3.80 9.48
CA GLN A 23 9.05 -3.93 9.74
C GLN A 23 9.74 -2.57 9.90
N ARG A 24 9.37 -1.60 9.09
CA ARG A 24 9.90 -0.24 9.20
C ARG A 24 9.51 0.42 10.53
N LEU A 25 8.24 0.27 10.95
CA LEU A 25 7.77 0.81 12.22
C LEU A 25 8.43 0.11 13.44
N PHE A 26 8.67 -1.19 13.38
CA PHE A 26 9.44 -1.88 14.41
C PHE A 26 10.87 -1.33 14.49
N ALA A 27 11.54 -1.13 13.35
CA ALA A 27 12.89 -0.58 13.34
C ALA A 27 12.95 0.85 13.93
N ILE A 28 11.94 1.69 13.68
CA ILE A 28 11.81 3.02 14.27
C ILE A 28 11.56 2.91 15.78
N ARG A 29 10.58 2.11 16.21
CA ARG A 29 10.22 1.91 17.61
C ARG A 29 11.42 1.43 18.44
N ASP A 30 12.19 0.48 17.89
CA ASP A 30 13.32 -0.15 18.56
C ASP A 30 14.62 0.67 18.38
N CYS A 31 14.54 1.91 17.89
CA CYS A 31 15.64 2.85 17.66
C CYS A 31 16.75 2.33 16.73
N MET A 32 16.47 1.32 15.93
CA MET A 32 17.36 0.81 14.88
C MET A 32 17.36 1.71 13.63
N ASP A 33 16.22 2.29 13.31
CA ASP A 33 16.06 3.30 12.27
C ASP A 33 15.98 4.69 12.90
N LYS A 34 16.96 5.52 12.61
CA LYS A 34 17.08 6.90 13.11
C LYS A 34 16.73 7.97 12.07
N THR A 35 16.18 7.56 10.92
CA THR A 35 15.84 8.50 9.83
C THR A 35 14.56 9.29 10.12
N ARG A 36 13.79 8.88 11.13
CA ARG A 36 12.51 9.48 11.56
C ARG A 36 12.52 9.82 13.05
N PRO A 37 13.37 10.76 13.49
CA PRO A 37 13.56 11.03 14.94
C PRO A 37 12.30 11.58 15.62
N ASP A 38 11.40 12.24 14.86
CA ASP A 38 10.18 12.84 15.39
C ASP A 38 9.01 11.84 15.46
N LEU A 39 9.13 10.66 14.82
CA LEU A 39 8.11 9.62 14.83
C LEU A 39 8.34 8.64 15.98
N GLN A 40 7.65 8.87 17.09
CA GLN A 40 7.76 8.03 18.27
C GLN A 40 6.61 7.01 18.33
N ILE A 41 6.93 5.74 18.15
CA ILE A 41 5.97 4.64 18.14
C ILE A 41 5.97 3.94 19.50
N ASN A 42 4.80 3.78 20.11
CA ASN A 42 4.61 3.00 21.32
C ASN A 42 4.20 1.56 20.99
N GLU A 43 3.08 1.40 20.33
CA GLU A 43 2.52 0.09 20.03
C GLU A 43 2.01 0.02 18.58
N ILE A 44 2.14 -1.15 17.98
CA ILE A 44 1.69 -1.41 16.62
C ILE A 44 0.67 -2.53 16.67
N PHE A 45 -0.60 -2.19 16.43
CA PHE A 45 -1.71 -3.15 16.39
C PHE A 45 -1.79 -3.78 15.01
N LEU A 46 -1.48 -5.05 14.92
CA LEU A 46 -1.46 -5.80 13.66
C LEU A 46 -2.81 -6.51 13.45
N CYS A 47 -3.69 -5.92 12.67
CA CYS A 47 -4.96 -6.55 12.34
C CYS A 47 -4.81 -7.44 11.09
N THR A 48 -5.08 -8.72 11.27
CA THR A 48 -5.04 -9.77 10.25
C THR A 48 -6.41 -10.44 10.11
N ARG A 49 -6.53 -11.48 9.28
CA ARG A 49 -7.77 -12.27 9.16
C ARG A 49 -8.10 -13.06 10.42
N GLU A 50 -7.12 -13.29 11.27
CA GLU A 50 -7.23 -14.07 12.51
C GLU A 50 -7.55 -13.18 13.72
N THR A 51 -7.54 -11.84 13.54
CA THR A 51 -7.84 -10.89 14.61
C THR A 51 -9.31 -10.99 15.00
N SER A 52 -9.58 -11.24 16.30
CA SER A 52 -10.94 -11.33 16.81
C SER A 52 -11.70 -9.99 16.73
N PRO A 53 -13.04 -10.02 16.71
CA PRO A 53 -13.84 -8.80 16.75
C PRO A 53 -13.55 -7.90 17.96
N GLU A 54 -13.30 -8.52 19.11
CA GLU A 54 -13.01 -7.84 20.38
C GLU A 54 -11.64 -7.16 20.33
N ALA A 55 -10.61 -7.86 19.81
CA ALA A 55 -9.29 -7.29 19.62
C ALA A 55 -9.31 -6.11 18.64
N LEU A 56 -10.05 -6.22 17.52
CA LEU A 56 -10.19 -5.12 16.58
C LEU A 56 -10.89 -3.91 17.22
N ALA A 57 -11.90 -4.15 18.08
CA ALA A 57 -12.59 -3.07 18.79
C ALA A 57 -11.64 -2.36 19.80
N ASP A 58 -10.81 -3.12 20.53
CA ASP A 58 -9.78 -2.57 21.42
C ASP A 58 -8.74 -1.75 20.62
N PHE A 59 -8.24 -2.29 19.51
CA PHE A 59 -7.31 -1.55 18.64
C PHE A 59 -7.90 -0.23 18.15
N CYS A 60 -9.17 -0.26 17.71
CA CYS A 60 -9.86 0.96 17.28
C CYS A 60 -10.08 1.97 18.41
N ALA A 61 -10.21 1.52 19.67
CA ALA A 61 -10.34 2.42 20.81
C ALA A 61 -9.02 3.14 21.14
N ARG A 62 -7.88 2.48 20.94
CA ARG A 62 -6.56 2.92 21.38
C ARG A 62 -5.68 3.52 20.28
N ALA A 63 -6.04 3.36 19.01
CA ALA A 63 -5.23 3.84 17.90
C ALA A 63 -5.16 5.36 17.84
N ASP A 64 -3.96 5.89 17.63
CA ASP A 64 -3.70 7.32 17.34
C ASP A 64 -3.57 7.57 15.82
N PHE A 65 -3.33 6.51 15.03
CA PHE A 65 -3.32 6.53 13.57
C PHE A 65 -3.73 5.17 13.01
N VAL A 66 -4.57 5.17 11.97
CA VAL A 66 -5.02 3.95 11.30
C VAL A 66 -4.47 3.89 9.88
N VAL A 67 -3.76 2.81 9.54
CA VAL A 67 -3.35 2.48 8.17
C VAL A 67 -4.19 1.31 7.67
N HIS A 68 -5.18 1.62 6.85
CA HIS A 68 -6.12 0.64 6.32
C HIS A 68 -5.65 0.08 4.98
N LEU A 69 -4.90 -1.04 5.05
CA LEU A 69 -4.35 -1.76 3.90
C LEU A 69 -5.15 -3.03 3.55
N ALA A 70 -6.04 -3.47 4.44
CA ALA A 70 -6.84 -4.66 4.20
C ALA A 70 -7.70 -4.50 2.95
N GLY A 71 -7.72 -5.52 2.12
CA GLY A 71 -8.54 -5.58 0.93
C GLY A 71 -8.35 -6.88 0.16
N VAL A 72 -9.37 -7.25 -0.59
CA VAL A 72 -9.37 -8.38 -1.51
C VAL A 72 -9.16 -7.84 -2.92
N ASN A 73 -8.21 -8.41 -3.66
CA ASN A 73 -7.94 -8.03 -5.06
C ASN A 73 -8.00 -9.22 -6.03
N ARG A 74 -8.04 -10.46 -5.52
CA ARG A 74 -8.31 -11.68 -6.27
C ARG A 74 -9.38 -12.50 -5.54
N PRO A 75 -10.65 -12.15 -5.71
CA PRO A 75 -11.75 -12.86 -5.10
C PRO A 75 -12.03 -14.18 -5.81
N ARG A 76 -12.67 -15.10 -5.11
CA ARG A 76 -13.24 -16.31 -5.70
C ARG A 76 -14.58 -16.00 -6.39
N ASN A 77 -15.30 -15.01 -5.89
CA ASN A 77 -16.53 -14.49 -6.45
C ASN A 77 -16.64 -12.96 -6.25
N ALA A 78 -17.57 -12.30 -6.95
CA ALA A 78 -17.72 -10.84 -6.88
C ALA A 78 -18.15 -10.33 -5.50
N GLU A 79 -18.84 -11.17 -4.71
CA GLU A 79 -19.32 -10.81 -3.37
C GLU A 79 -18.16 -10.60 -2.37
N GLU A 80 -17.04 -11.31 -2.57
CA GLU A 80 -15.84 -11.14 -1.74
C GLU A 80 -15.23 -9.73 -1.87
N PHE A 81 -15.40 -9.06 -3.02
CA PHE A 81 -14.98 -7.65 -3.15
C PHE A 81 -15.81 -6.73 -2.25
N ALA A 82 -17.13 -6.90 -2.26
CA ALA A 82 -18.01 -6.10 -1.44
C ALA A 82 -17.76 -6.33 0.06
N ALA A 83 -17.66 -7.59 0.49
CA ALA A 83 -17.41 -7.94 1.88
C ALA A 83 -16.00 -7.53 2.35
N GLY A 84 -14.96 -7.86 1.58
CA GLY A 84 -13.56 -7.68 1.97
C GLY A 84 -13.06 -6.23 1.83
N ASN A 85 -13.61 -5.44 0.91
CA ASN A 85 -13.22 -4.06 0.72
C ASN A 85 -14.21 -3.11 1.40
N THR A 86 -15.41 -2.97 0.86
CA THR A 86 -16.41 -2.02 1.37
C THR A 86 -16.93 -2.41 2.76
N GLY A 87 -17.25 -3.70 2.98
CA GLY A 87 -17.80 -4.18 4.25
C GLY A 87 -16.83 -4.05 5.42
N PHE A 88 -15.57 -4.43 5.21
CA PHE A 88 -14.55 -4.29 6.26
C PHE A 88 -14.21 -2.83 6.54
N THR A 89 -14.11 -1.97 5.52
CA THR A 89 -13.94 -0.53 5.70
C THR A 89 -15.08 0.06 6.54
N ARG A 90 -16.34 -0.28 6.21
CA ARG A 90 -17.50 0.15 6.98
C ARG A 90 -17.38 -0.24 8.45
N ARG A 91 -17.12 -1.52 8.72
CA ARG A 91 -16.96 -2.03 10.09
C ARG A 91 -15.86 -1.31 10.86
N LEU A 92 -14.71 -1.06 10.24
CA LEU A 92 -13.59 -0.34 10.86
C LEU A 92 -14.01 1.07 11.28
N LEU A 93 -14.65 1.82 10.37
CA LEU A 93 -15.11 3.19 10.64
C LEU A 93 -16.24 3.23 11.68
N GLU A 94 -17.13 2.24 11.70
CA GLU A 94 -18.16 2.09 12.74
C GLU A 94 -17.56 1.84 14.13
N LEU A 95 -16.51 1.03 14.23
CA LEU A 95 -15.80 0.80 15.50
C LEU A 95 -15.10 2.06 15.99
N LEU A 96 -14.41 2.80 15.11
CA LEU A 96 -13.81 4.10 15.46
C LEU A 96 -14.89 5.08 15.96
N ARG A 97 -16.02 5.19 15.25
CA ARG A 97 -17.16 6.02 15.65
C ARG A 97 -17.72 5.63 17.02
N LYS A 98 -17.95 4.33 17.24
CA LYS A 98 -18.50 3.79 18.50
C LYS A 98 -17.60 4.11 19.70
N ASN A 99 -16.29 4.12 19.50
CA ASN A 99 -15.30 4.46 20.52
C ASN A 99 -15.05 5.96 20.65
N GLY A 100 -15.71 6.81 19.85
CA GLY A 100 -15.45 8.26 19.81
C GLY A 100 -14.04 8.62 19.32
N ASN A 101 -13.33 7.64 18.72
CA ASN A 101 -11.97 7.84 18.25
C ASN A 101 -11.98 8.59 16.90
N ARG A 102 -11.27 9.73 16.85
CA ARG A 102 -11.17 10.61 15.68
C ARG A 102 -9.73 10.67 15.13
N CYS A 103 -8.95 9.64 15.36
CA CYS A 103 -7.60 9.57 14.81
C CYS A 103 -7.61 9.59 13.27
N PRO A 104 -6.55 10.06 12.61
CA PRO A 104 -6.42 10.01 11.16
C PRO A 104 -6.56 8.59 10.63
N VAL A 105 -7.23 8.46 9.47
CA VAL A 105 -7.42 7.17 8.79
C VAL A 105 -6.87 7.26 7.38
N LEU A 106 -5.82 6.51 7.12
CA LEU A 106 -5.21 6.34 5.81
C LEU A 106 -5.79 5.09 5.12
N LEU A 107 -6.35 5.25 3.93
CA LEU A 107 -6.89 4.18 3.10
C LEU A 107 -6.01 3.94 1.88
N ALA A 108 -5.47 2.72 1.76
CA ALA A 108 -4.85 2.25 0.53
C ALA A 108 -5.94 1.89 -0.49
N SER A 109 -6.20 2.81 -1.42
CA SER A 109 -7.07 2.61 -2.57
C SER A 109 -6.25 2.19 -3.79
N SER A 110 -6.80 2.32 -4.99
CA SER A 110 -6.18 1.94 -6.26
C SER A 110 -6.50 2.95 -7.34
N ILE A 111 -5.60 3.13 -8.30
CA ILE A 111 -5.88 3.89 -9.53
C ILE A 111 -7.12 3.37 -10.25
N GLN A 112 -7.48 2.09 -10.09
CA GLN A 112 -8.69 1.50 -10.65
C GLN A 112 -9.98 2.11 -10.07
N ALA A 113 -9.93 2.73 -8.90
CA ALA A 113 -11.07 3.43 -8.30
C ALA A 113 -11.45 4.73 -9.06
N SER A 114 -10.63 5.17 -10.01
CA SER A 114 -11.01 6.25 -10.93
C SER A 114 -12.19 5.88 -11.82
N LEU A 115 -12.36 4.59 -12.13
CA LEU A 115 -13.39 4.04 -13.04
C LEU A 115 -13.34 4.67 -14.43
N THR A 116 -12.18 5.11 -14.90
CA THR A 116 -11.97 5.76 -16.19
C THR A 116 -11.10 4.90 -17.11
N GLY A 117 -11.21 5.12 -18.42
CA GLY A 117 -10.44 4.41 -19.43
C GLY A 117 -10.55 2.89 -19.28
N ARG A 118 -9.41 2.19 -19.23
CA ARG A 118 -9.37 0.72 -19.07
C ARG A 118 -9.99 0.18 -17.77
N TYR A 119 -10.26 1.05 -16.81
CA TYR A 119 -10.82 0.68 -15.50
C TYR A 119 -12.32 0.93 -15.37
N ALA A 120 -13.02 1.43 -16.40
CA ALA A 120 -14.44 1.81 -16.37
C ALA A 120 -15.36 0.69 -15.87
N GLY A 121 -15.06 -0.59 -16.20
CA GLY A 121 -15.83 -1.76 -15.79
C GLY A 121 -15.22 -2.56 -14.62
N SER A 122 -14.21 -2.04 -13.93
CA SER A 122 -13.50 -2.80 -12.89
C SER A 122 -14.36 -2.99 -11.64
N ALA A 123 -14.80 -4.22 -11.36
CA ALA A 123 -15.48 -4.56 -10.12
C ALA A 123 -14.59 -4.30 -8.89
N TYR A 124 -13.29 -4.56 -8.99
CA TYR A 124 -12.32 -4.18 -7.97
C TYR A 124 -12.28 -2.66 -7.78
N GLY A 125 -12.20 -1.89 -8.90
CA GLY A 125 -12.22 -0.43 -8.86
C GLY A 125 -13.50 0.10 -8.19
N GLN A 126 -14.67 -0.46 -8.50
CA GLN A 126 -15.93 -0.10 -7.87
C GLN A 126 -15.90 -0.33 -6.35
N SER A 127 -15.39 -1.49 -5.90
CA SER A 127 -15.29 -1.79 -4.46
C SER A 127 -14.34 -0.85 -3.72
N LYS A 128 -13.22 -0.45 -4.36
CA LYS A 128 -12.30 0.54 -3.80
C LYS A 128 -12.92 1.94 -3.77
N LYS A 129 -13.63 2.33 -4.84
CA LYS A 129 -14.36 3.59 -4.89
C LYS A 129 -15.41 3.70 -3.77
N ALA A 130 -16.18 2.63 -3.55
CA ALA A 130 -17.14 2.58 -2.45
C ALA A 130 -16.48 2.72 -1.06
N ALA A 131 -15.29 2.14 -0.86
CA ALA A 131 -14.52 2.31 0.37
C ALA A 131 -14.00 3.76 0.54
N GLU A 132 -13.58 4.43 -0.55
CA GLU A 132 -13.23 5.86 -0.52
C GLU A 132 -14.42 6.72 -0.08
N GLU A 133 -15.61 6.46 -0.64
CA GLU A 133 -16.84 7.20 -0.32
C GLU A 133 -17.25 7.04 1.15
N LEU A 134 -17.07 5.83 1.72
CA LEU A 134 -17.29 5.60 3.15
C LEU A 134 -16.34 6.45 4.01
N LEU A 135 -15.05 6.48 3.68
CA LEU A 135 -14.08 7.29 4.44
C LEU A 135 -14.36 8.78 4.29
N LEU A 136 -14.70 9.26 3.09
CA LEU A 136 -15.06 10.65 2.86
C LEU A 136 -16.31 11.07 3.64
N SER A 137 -17.34 10.20 3.72
CA SER A 137 -18.52 10.45 4.53
C SER A 137 -18.18 10.51 6.02
N TYR A 138 -17.42 9.51 6.50
CA TYR A 138 -16.94 9.45 7.88
C TYR A 138 -16.14 10.70 8.26
N SER A 139 -15.22 11.15 7.39
CA SER A 139 -14.42 12.36 7.62
C SER A 139 -15.28 13.61 7.75
N ARG A 140 -16.30 13.78 6.88
CA ARG A 140 -17.23 14.92 6.95
C ARG A 140 -18.07 14.91 8.22
N GLU A 141 -18.52 13.73 8.66
CA GLU A 141 -19.38 13.58 9.83
C GLU A 141 -18.63 13.77 11.16
N THR A 142 -17.38 13.33 11.23
CA THR A 142 -16.61 13.27 12.48
C THR A 142 -15.54 14.34 12.61
N GLY A 143 -15.17 15.00 11.51
CA GLY A 143 -13.99 15.87 11.45
C GLY A 143 -12.65 15.11 11.41
N THR A 144 -12.68 13.78 11.28
CA THR A 144 -11.47 12.95 11.18
C THR A 144 -10.72 13.25 9.89
N ASP A 145 -9.40 13.30 9.96
CA ASP A 145 -8.55 13.44 8.78
C ASP A 145 -8.48 12.13 8.00
N GLY A 146 -9.12 12.09 6.83
CA GLY A 146 -9.08 10.96 5.91
C GLY A 146 -8.02 11.18 4.83
N LEU A 147 -7.16 10.17 4.63
CA LEU A 147 -6.08 10.18 3.64
C LEU A 147 -6.30 9.03 2.66
N ILE A 148 -6.51 9.32 1.38
CA ILE A 148 -6.81 8.33 0.35
C ILE A 148 -5.67 8.26 -0.65
N TYR A 149 -4.99 7.12 -0.72
CA TYR A 149 -3.93 6.85 -1.69
C TYR A 149 -4.44 5.93 -2.79
N ARG A 150 -4.64 6.44 -4.00
CA ARG A 150 -4.92 5.65 -5.21
C ARG A 150 -3.62 5.10 -5.78
N LEU A 151 -3.17 3.99 -5.21
CA LEU A 151 -1.90 3.38 -5.54
C LEU A 151 -1.90 2.76 -6.93
N PRO A 152 -0.84 2.98 -7.75
CA PRO A 152 -0.60 2.27 -9.00
C PRO A 152 -0.06 0.86 -8.73
N ASN A 153 0.66 0.27 -9.70
CA ASN A 153 1.30 -1.02 -9.47
C ASN A 153 2.49 -0.87 -8.52
N LEU A 154 2.49 -1.68 -7.48
CA LEU A 154 3.57 -1.70 -6.50
C LEU A 154 4.53 -2.85 -6.76
N PHE A 155 5.82 -2.64 -6.50
CA PHE A 155 6.82 -3.69 -6.57
C PHE A 155 7.87 -3.55 -5.45
N GLY A 156 8.65 -4.61 -5.23
CA GLY A 156 9.72 -4.64 -4.24
C GLY A 156 9.74 -5.89 -3.38
N LYS A 157 10.50 -5.84 -2.29
CA LYS A 157 10.73 -6.98 -1.39
C LYS A 157 9.43 -7.53 -0.81
N TRP A 158 9.34 -8.88 -0.71
CA TRP A 158 8.18 -9.65 -0.22
C TRP A 158 6.94 -9.61 -1.11
N CYS A 159 7.04 -9.03 -2.30
CA CYS A 159 5.97 -9.14 -3.28
C CYS A 159 5.89 -10.59 -3.80
N ARG A 160 4.67 -11.11 -3.93
CA ARG A 160 4.47 -12.50 -4.36
C ARG A 160 4.50 -12.60 -5.89
N PRO A 161 5.33 -13.49 -6.47
CA PRO A 161 5.26 -13.82 -7.89
C PRO A 161 3.92 -14.50 -8.21
N ASN A 162 3.48 -14.37 -9.45
CA ASN A 162 2.24 -14.97 -9.96
C ASN A 162 0.98 -14.55 -9.18
N TYR A 163 1.03 -13.39 -8.52
CA TYR A 163 -0.09 -12.85 -7.76
C TYR A 163 -0.52 -11.48 -8.28
N ASN A 164 0.10 -10.38 -7.88
CA ASN A 164 -0.34 -9.03 -8.26
C ASN A 164 0.77 -8.12 -8.79
N SER A 165 1.96 -8.61 -8.93
CA SER A 165 3.08 -7.82 -9.44
C SER A 165 3.73 -8.53 -10.61
N VAL A 166 3.72 -7.88 -11.76
CA VAL A 166 4.43 -8.35 -12.95
C VAL A 166 5.93 -8.38 -12.70
N VAL A 167 6.49 -7.38 -12.02
CA VAL A 167 7.92 -7.33 -11.67
C VAL A 167 8.32 -8.54 -10.84
N ALA A 168 7.57 -8.85 -9.76
CA ALA A 168 7.87 -10.03 -8.93
C ALA A 168 7.77 -11.34 -9.73
N THR A 169 6.81 -11.42 -10.66
CA THR A 169 6.65 -12.59 -11.55
C THR A 169 7.83 -12.73 -12.51
N PHE A 170 8.26 -11.62 -13.12
CA PHE A 170 9.42 -11.64 -14.02
C PHE A 170 10.71 -11.97 -13.28
N CYS A 171 10.96 -11.38 -12.10
CA CYS A 171 12.09 -11.76 -11.25
C CYS A 171 12.10 -13.26 -10.94
N HIS A 172 10.95 -13.81 -10.55
CA HIS A 172 10.81 -15.23 -10.23
C HIS A 172 11.13 -16.12 -11.43
N ASN A 173 10.59 -15.75 -12.60
CA ASN A 173 10.76 -16.56 -13.81
C ASN A 173 12.20 -16.48 -14.33
N ILE A 174 12.80 -15.29 -14.41
CA ILE A 174 14.19 -15.11 -14.86
C ILE A 174 15.15 -15.87 -13.95
N ALA A 175 15.03 -15.71 -12.63
CA ALA A 175 15.91 -16.40 -11.68
C ALA A 175 15.80 -17.94 -11.70
N ARG A 176 14.81 -18.50 -12.42
CA ARG A 176 14.57 -19.95 -12.56
C ARG A 176 14.56 -20.42 -14.00
N GLU A 177 15.01 -19.57 -14.92
CA GLU A 177 15.02 -19.86 -16.35
C GLU A 177 13.65 -20.27 -16.91
N LEU A 178 12.56 -19.80 -16.27
CA LEU A 178 11.21 -20.05 -16.72
C LEU A 178 10.81 -19.05 -17.83
N PRO A 179 9.95 -19.46 -18.77
CA PRO A 179 9.53 -18.60 -19.86
C PRO A 179 8.77 -17.36 -19.34
N ILE A 180 9.00 -16.23 -20.00
CA ILE A 180 8.22 -15.01 -19.83
C ILE A 180 7.35 -14.83 -21.06
N THR A 181 6.03 -14.76 -20.87
CA THR A 181 5.07 -14.46 -21.93
C THR A 181 4.52 -13.06 -21.70
N VAL A 182 4.68 -12.21 -22.70
CA VAL A 182 4.15 -10.84 -22.71
C VAL A 182 3.41 -10.65 -24.04
N SER A 183 2.14 -10.27 -23.96
CA SER A 183 1.31 -10.04 -25.15
C SER A 183 1.69 -8.76 -25.89
N ASP A 184 2.10 -7.74 -25.15
CA ASP A 184 2.55 -6.45 -25.69
C ASP A 184 3.73 -5.91 -24.87
N PRO A 185 4.97 -6.04 -25.38
CA PRO A 185 6.16 -5.48 -24.70
C PRO A 185 6.16 -3.95 -24.57
N ALA A 186 5.41 -3.25 -25.42
CA ALA A 186 5.30 -1.79 -25.39
C ALA A 186 4.25 -1.29 -24.38
N ALA A 187 3.48 -2.21 -23.77
CA ALA A 187 2.50 -1.83 -22.74
C ALA A 187 3.18 -1.15 -21.57
N GLU A 188 2.73 0.06 -21.26
CA GLU A 188 3.28 0.92 -20.22
C GLU A 188 2.58 0.69 -18.88
N LEU A 189 3.36 0.65 -17.81
CA LEU A 189 2.90 0.56 -16.43
C LEU A 189 3.44 1.73 -15.63
N GLU A 190 2.60 2.27 -14.75
CA GLU A 190 3.05 3.13 -13.68
C GLU A 190 3.40 2.26 -12.47
N LEU A 191 4.64 2.37 -11.99
CA LEU A 191 5.20 1.60 -10.89
C LEU A 191 5.64 2.50 -9.75
N VAL A 192 5.39 2.06 -8.52
CA VAL A 192 5.93 2.66 -7.30
C VAL A 192 6.70 1.59 -6.53
N TYR A 193 7.93 1.92 -6.14
CA TYR A 193 8.72 1.04 -5.29
C TYR A 193 8.18 1.03 -3.87
N ILE A 194 8.25 -0.12 -3.22
CA ILE A 194 7.60 -0.31 -1.90
C ILE A 194 8.17 0.60 -0.82
N ASP A 195 9.48 0.89 -0.84
CA ASP A 195 10.08 1.74 0.19
C ASP A 195 9.69 3.22 0.00
N ASP A 196 9.50 3.69 -1.25
CA ASP A 196 8.97 5.04 -1.52
C ASP A 196 7.53 5.19 -0.98
N LEU A 197 6.71 4.14 -1.15
CA LEU A 197 5.38 4.12 -0.54
C LEU A 197 5.48 4.13 0.99
N VAL A 198 6.33 3.29 1.59
CA VAL A 198 6.47 3.23 3.05
C VAL A 198 6.93 4.58 3.60
N ASP A 199 7.89 5.24 2.95
CA ASP A 199 8.34 6.58 3.35
C ASP A 199 7.21 7.61 3.27
N GLU A 200 6.34 7.54 2.25
CA GLU A 200 5.15 8.39 2.16
C GLU A 200 4.13 8.10 3.27
N LEU A 201 3.91 6.83 3.62
CA LEU A 201 3.04 6.47 4.74
C LEU A 201 3.58 7.01 6.08
N LEU A 202 4.91 7.01 6.26
CA LEU A 202 5.55 7.62 7.43
C LEU A 202 5.40 9.14 7.42
N ASN A 203 5.57 9.80 6.26
CA ASN A 203 5.30 11.23 6.11
C ASN A 203 3.87 11.59 6.53
N ALA A 204 2.91 10.74 6.13
CA ALA A 204 1.50 10.93 6.53
C ALA A 204 1.30 10.80 8.04
N MET A 205 1.97 9.86 8.71
CA MET A 205 1.94 9.72 10.18
C MET A 205 2.56 10.93 10.89
N GLU A 206 3.57 11.55 10.30
CA GLU A 206 4.20 12.79 10.78
C GLU A 206 3.38 14.06 10.44
N GLY A 207 2.17 13.91 9.87
CA GLY A 207 1.30 15.02 9.48
C GLY A 207 1.73 15.75 8.21
N ARG A 208 2.58 15.15 7.39
CA ARG A 208 3.14 15.73 6.15
C ARG A 208 2.82 14.88 4.89
N PRO A 209 1.56 14.46 4.66
CA PRO A 209 1.19 13.70 3.49
C PRO A 209 1.32 14.55 2.21
N HIS A 210 1.73 13.95 1.10
CA HIS A 210 1.68 14.60 -0.21
C HIS A 210 0.25 14.64 -0.73
N ARG A 211 -0.51 15.66 -0.30
CA ARG A 211 -1.91 15.86 -0.72
C ARG A 211 -1.99 16.39 -2.16
N THR A 212 -3.00 15.94 -2.87
CA THR A 212 -3.37 16.46 -4.19
C THR A 212 -4.63 17.32 -4.10
N VAL A 213 -5.80 16.73 -3.97
CA VAL A 213 -7.09 17.42 -3.84
C VAL A 213 -7.89 16.82 -2.68
N GLY A 214 -8.28 17.64 -1.72
CA GLY A 214 -9.08 17.23 -0.57
C GLY A 214 -8.40 16.12 0.25
N ALA A 215 -9.04 14.98 0.39
CA ALA A 215 -8.51 13.81 1.10
C ALA A 215 -7.54 12.96 0.27
N TYR A 216 -7.38 13.23 -1.03
CA TYR A 216 -6.53 12.42 -1.90
C TYR A 216 -5.07 12.79 -1.74
N CYS A 217 -4.23 11.75 -1.65
CA CYS A 217 -2.79 11.85 -1.52
C CYS A 217 -2.10 11.00 -2.60
N THR A 218 -0.82 11.27 -2.83
CA THR A 218 0.01 10.57 -3.81
C THR A 218 1.36 10.19 -3.22
N VAL A 219 2.03 9.23 -3.84
CA VAL A 219 3.45 8.98 -3.61
C VAL A 219 4.22 9.88 -4.58
N SER A 220 5.20 10.62 -4.07
CA SER A 220 5.94 11.63 -4.87
C SER A 220 6.83 11.02 -5.96
N VAL A 221 7.19 9.74 -5.82
CA VAL A 221 8.04 9.00 -6.76
C VAL A 221 7.23 7.91 -7.43
N SER A 222 7.09 7.98 -8.76
CA SER A 222 6.54 6.91 -9.58
C SER A 222 7.28 6.86 -10.91
N HIS A 223 7.29 5.70 -11.55
CA HIS A 223 8.00 5.44 -12.79
C HIS A 223 7.05 4.89 -13.85
N ALA A 224 6.99 5.54 -15.01
CA ALA A 224 6.35 5.00 -16.21
C ALA A 224 7.39 4.14 -16.95
N VAL A 225 7.10 2.85 -17.14
CA VAL A 225 8.03 1.88 -17.71
C VAL A 225 7.29 0.84 -18.54
N THR A 226 7.87 0.41 -19.66
CA THR A 226 7.29 -0.64 -20.48
C THR A 226 7.62 -2.04 -19.94
N LEU A 227 6.75 -3.01 -20.26
CA LEU A 227 7.01 -4.43 -19.90
C LEU A 227 8.31 -4.94 -20.51
N GLY A 228 8.63 -4.51 -21.75
CA GLY A 228 9.87 -4.88 -22.44
C GLY A 228 11.10 -4.32 -21.74
N GLU A 229 11.04 -3.10 -21.22
CA GLU A 229 12.15 -2.51 -20.47
C GLU A 229 12.39 -3.22 -19.15
N ILE A 230 11.33 -3.54 -18.40
CA ILE A 230 11.45 -4.32 -17.17
C ILE A 230 12.17 -5.64 -17.44
N ILE A 231 11.78 -6.38 -18.49
CA ILE A 231 12.41 -7.64 -18.86
C ILE A 231 13.88 -7.45 -19.23
N ARG A 232 14.19 -6.42 -20.03
CA ARG A 232 15.56 -6.11 -20.45
C ARG A 232 16.46 -5.84 -19.24
N LEU A 233 16.01 -5.01 -18.31
CA LEU A 233 16.75 -4.68 -17.09
C LEU A 233 16.98 -5.92 -16.22
N LEU A 234 15.92 -6.70 -15.95
CA LEU A 234 16.03 -7.89 -15.11
C LEU A 234 16.94 -8.97 -15.72
N ARG A 235 16.94 -9.14 -17.05
CA ARG A 235 17.89 -10.04 -17.73
C ARG A 235 19.31 -9.52 -17.60
N GLY A 236 19.53 -8.21 -17.80
CA GLY A 236 20.84 -7.59 -17.61
C GLY A 236 21.40 -7.84 -16.20
N PHE A 237 20.57 -7.70 -15.16
CA PHE A 237 20.98 -8.00 -13.79
C PHE A 237 21.27 -9.49 -13.57
N HIS A 238 20.47 -10.38 -14.16
CA HIS A 238 20.65 -11.83 -14.08
C HIS A 238 21.97 -12.26 -14.75
N ASP A 239 22.32 -11.68 -15.90
CA ASP A 239 23.49 -12.05 -16.70
C ASP A 239 24.79 -11.38 -16.19
N GLN A 240 24.68 -10.41 -15.27
CA GLN A 240 25.81 -9.67 -14.73
C GLN A 240 26.93 -10.55 -14.15
N PRO A 241 26.66 -11.65 -13.40
CA PRO A 241 27.71 -12.52 -12.89
C PRO A 241 28.56 -13.19 -13.99
N GLN A 242 27.99 -13.44 -15.17
CA GLN A 242 28.67 -14.05 -16.30
C GLN A 242 29.38 -13.00 -17.15
N THR A 243 28.74 -11.84 -17.39
CA THR A 243 29.27 -10.79 -18.27
C THR A 243 30.26 -9.87 -17.54
N LEU A 244 30.20 -9.79 -16.21
CA LEU A 244 30.96 -8.84 -15.38
C LEU A 244 30.73 -7.38 -15.76
N LEU A 245 29.69 -7.08 -16.53
CA LEU A 245 29.31 -5.74 -16.92
C LEU A 245 28.32 -5.16 -15.90
N LEU A 246 28.66 -4.03 -15.35
CA LEU A 246 27.70 -3.25 -14.55
C LEU A 246 26.81 -2.46 -15.53
N PRO A 247 25.48 -2.60 -15.44
CA PRO A 247 24.60 -1.76 -16.25
C PRO A 247 24.78 -0.29 -15.84
N GLU A 248 24.77 0.61 -16.83
CA GLU A 248 24.63 2.03 -16.56
C GLU A 248 23.24 2.30 -15.97
N ILE A 249 23.22 2.80 -14.76
CA ILE A 249 21.99 3.18 -14.06
C ILE A 249 22.00 4.70 -13.89
N PRO A 250 21.35 5.46 -14.78
CA PRO A 250 21.25 6.91 -14.64
C PRO A 250 20.53 7.27 -13.33
N ALA A 251 21.00 8.32 -12.66
CA ALA A 251 20.35 8.83 -11.46
C ALA A 251 18.88 9.18 -11.75
N GLY A 252 17.95 8.70 -10.90
CA GLY A 252 16.52 8.92 -11.06
C GLY A 252 15.85 8.02 -12.11
N SER A 253 16.57 7.06 -12.71
CA SER A 253 15.98 6.04 -13.58
C SER A 253 15.18 5.01 -12.80
N PHE A 254 14.37 4.22 -13.52
CA PHE A 254 13.64 3.08 -12.93
C PHE A 254 14.56 1.92 -12.50
N ALA A 255 15.74 1.79 -13.12
CA ALA A 255 16.69 0.70 -12.91
C ALA A 255 17.41 0.77 -11.56
#